data_9ed85093451441a3be25a4faec7f7209
#
_entry.id   9ed85093451441a3be25a4faec7f7209
#
_cell.length_a   1.000
_cell.length_b   1.000
_cell.length_c   1.000
_cell.angle_alpha   90.00
_cell.angle_beta   90.00
_cell.angle_gamma   90.00
#
_symmetry.space_group_name_H-M   'P 1'
#
loop_
_entity.id
_entity.type
_entity.pdbx_description
1 polymer ?
#
loop_
_entity_poly.entity_id
_entity_poly.type
_entity_poly.pdbx_seq_one_letter_code
_entity_poly.pdbx_strand_id
1 'polypeptide(L)'
;MSKLMTPSLRSPTDCAAPGEHTYPEVMGHNLPKVIITTTASIDGRITLSRDARLIQPEAARRWATMKPDGADELLGSRRAEHGATVTIEGSGSFVDDDGPPIVLPNPELPESELRRDVIPRRTPLWFVVADSRGRVDWSFTGDDTTSLLILVCDATPLGYLQLLRDKGISYLNAGREQVDLEEGLAKIAATLGAHTVVADSGGTFNAALLRAGLVDEIDVVILPGLIGGTGTPSIMDGNPLGSTGLPIRTELIDAQITPTGMVRTRYRVINESGPKAEQRV
;
A
#
# COMPACT_ATOMS: atom_id res chain seq x y z
N MET A 1 -49.92 -19.09 -38.79
CA MET A 1 -48.85 -20.11 -38.73
C MET A 1 -47.54 -19.40 -38.97
N SER A 2 -46.87 -18.98 -37.93
CA SER A 2 -45.57 -18.27 -37.98
C SER A 2 -44.50 -19.21 -37.46
N LYS A 3 -43.52 -19.54 -38.30
CA LYS A 3 -42.38 -20.39 -37.95
C LYS A 3 -41.38 -19.57 -37.15
N LEU A 4 -41.16 -19.96 -35.90
CA LEU A 4 -40.03 -19.52 -35.09
C LEU A 4 -38.74 -20.17 -35.62
N MET A 5 -37.78 -19.33 -36.05
CA MET A 5 -36.43 -19.72 -36.36
C MET A 5 -35.62 -19.73 -35.06
N THR A 6 -35.07 -20.88 -34.67
CA THR A 6 -34.07 -21.04 -33.61
C THR A 6 -32.69 -20.67 -34.13
N PRO A 7 -31.89 -19.87 -33.40
CA PRO A 7 -30.50 -19.65 -33.77
C PRO A 7 -29.63 -20.84 -33.38
N SER A 8 -28.83 -21.30 -34.30
CA SER A 8 -27.80 -22.34 -34.16
C SER A 8 -26.69 -21.84 -33.27
N LEU A 9 -26.39 -22.59 -32.17
CA LEU A 9 -25.23 -22.44 -31.34
C LEU A 9 -23.98 -22.86 -32.12
N ARG A 10 -23.06 -21.93 -32.37
CA ARG A 10 -21.69 -22.24 -32.84
C ARG A 10 -20.86 -22.80 -31.70
N SER A 11 -20.16 -23.90 -31.99
CA SER A 11 -19.21 -24.54 -31.05
C SER A 11 -17.98 -23.66 -30.75
N PRO A 12 -17.42 -23.72 -29.55
CA PRO A 12 -16.24 -22.93 -29.14
C PRO A 12 -14.96 -23.70 -29.47
N THR A 13 -14.43 -23.53 -30.67
CA THR A 13 -13.07 -23.95 -31.02
C THR A 13 -12.53 -22.96 -32.04
N ASP A 14 -11.90 -21.91 -31.48
CA ASP A 14 -10.80 -21.13 -32.08
C ASP A 14 -10.42 -19.99 -31.09
N CYS A 15 -9.80 -20.35 -29.96
CA CYS A 15 -9.00 -19.39 -29.20
C CYS A 15 -7.58 -19.52 -29.73
N ALA A 16 -7.20 -18.59 -30.60
CA ALA A 16 -5.80 -18.37 -30.94
C ALA A 16 -5.06 -17.93 -29.66
N ALA A 17 -3.89 -18.53 -29.41
CA ALA A 17 -3.02 -18.18 -28.30
C ALA A 17 -2.65 -16.68 -28.36
N PRO A 18 -2.62 -15.97 -27.22
CA PRO A 18 -2.18 -14.59 -27.20
C PRO A 18 -0.70 -14.52 -27.56
N GLY A 19 -0.40 -13.77 -28.64
CA GLY A 19 0.96 -13.47 -29.05
C GLY A 19 1.72 -12.78 -27.93
N GLU A 20 2.99 -13.16 -27.73
CA GLU A 20 3.92 -12.47 -26.85
C GLU A 20 4.07 -11.01 -27.29
N HIS A 21 3.39 -10.11 -26.56
CA HIS A 21 3.64 -8.69 -26.69
C HIS A 21 4.90 -8.36 -25.87
N THR A 22 6.04 -8.28 -26.55
CA THR A 22 7.24 -7.61 -26.03
C THR A 22 6.94 -6.11 -25.95
N TYR A 23 6.80 -5.61 -24.72
CA TYR A 23 6.69 -4.17 -24.45
C TYR A 23 8.07 -3.52 -24.64
N PRO A 24 8.17 -2.31 -25.24
CA PRO A 24 9.42 -1.59 -25.29
C PRO A 24 9.86 -1.20 -23.87
N GLU A 25 11.13 -1.47 -23.53
CA GLU A 25 11.77 -0.97 -22.31
C GLU A 25 11.69 0.57 -22.30
N VAL A 26 10.82 1.10 -21.47
CA VAL A 26 10.83 2.51 -21.10
C VAL A 26 12.04 2.68 -20.17
N MET A 27 13.05 3.40 -20.62
CA MET A 27 14.14 3.90 -19.76
C MET A 27 13.53 4.89 -18.76
N GLY A 28 13.05 4.40 -17.65
CA GLY A 28 12.53 5.14 -16.51
C GLY A 28 13.01 4.48 -15.23
N HIS A 29 13.31 5.27 -14.23
CA HIS A 29 13.76 4.91 -12.89
C HIS A 29 13.40 3.47 -12.50
N ASN A 30 14.39 2.73 -11.98
CA ASN A 30 14.24 1.31 -11.61
C ASN A 30 13.32 1.18 -10.38
N LEU A 31 12.00 1.38 -10.59
CA LEU A 31 10.99 1.28 -9.55
C LEU A 31 10.76 -0.20 -9.21
N PRO A 32 10.52 -0.53 -7.95
CA PRO A 32 10.14 -1.88 -7.58
C PRO A 32 8.69 -2.15 -8.05
N LYS A 33 8.35 -3.41 -8.24
CA LYS A 33 6.96 -3.84 -8.40
C LYS A 33 6.20 -3.53 -7.12
N VAL A 34 5.07 -2.81 -7.22
CA VAL A 34 4.22 -2.44 -6.08
C VAL A 34 2.92 -3.22 -6.10
N ILE A 35 2.65 -3.94 -5.03
CA ILE A 35 1.45 -4.74 -4.86
C ILE A 35 0.70 -4.24 -3.63
N ILE A 36 -0.51 -3.72 -3.81
CA ILE A 36 -1.39 -3.47 -2.67
C ILE A 36 -1.94 -4.80 -2.18
N THR A 37 -1.67 -5.14 -0.91
CA THR A 37 -2.33 -6.24 -0.23
C THR A 37 -3.30 -5.66 0.79
N THR A 38 -4.54 -6.09 0.75
CA THR A 38 -5.53 -5.60 1.70
C THR A 38 -6.52 -6.69 2.08
N THR A 39 -7.14 -6.52 3.23
CA THR A 39 -8.18 -7.41 3.75
C THR A 39 -9.42 -6.57 3.99
N ALA A 40 -10.56 -7.00 3.46
CA ALA A 40 -11.79 -6.25 3.54
C ALA A 40 -12.99 -7.12 3.91
N SER A 41 -14.05 -6.50 4.42
CA SER A 41 -15.38 -7.10 4.50
C SER A 41 -16.02 -7.22 3.11
N ILE A 42 -17.13 -7.95 3.00
CA ILE A 42 -17.89 -8.09 1.74
C ILE A 42 -18.29 -6.73 1.14
N ASP A 43 -18.57 -5.74 1.98
CA ASP A 43 -18.89 -4.37 1.56
C ASP A 43 -17.66 -3.44 1.44
N GLY A 44 -16.45 -4.02 1.35
CA GLY A 44 -15.20 -3.33 1.03
C GLY A 44 -14.61 -2.50 2.16
N ARG A 45 -15.03 -2.70 3.42
CA ARG A 45 -14.47 -1.98 4.57
C ARG A 45 -13.21 -2.64 5.09
N ILE A 46 -12.20 -1.83 5.43
CA ILE A 46 -10.90 -2.30 5.92
C ILE A 46 -10.70 -2.06 7.42
N THR A 47 -11.66 -1.43 8.07
CA THR A 47 -11.72 -1.21 9.52
C THR A 47 -13.17 -1.05 9.95
N LEU A 48 -13.43 -0.99 11.27
CA LEU A 48 -14.79 -0.91 11.83
C LEU A 48 -15.39 0.49 11.76
N SER A 49 -14.57 1.53 11.86
CA SER A 49 -14.93 2.94 11.74
C SER A 49 -13.67 3.77 11.51
N ARG A 50 -13.80 5.06 11.22
CA ARG A 50 -12.64 5.95 11.05
C ARG A 50 -11.78 6.03 12.32
N ASP A 51 -12.39 5.95 13.49
CA ASP A 51 -11.70 6.09 14.78
C ASP A 51 -11.25 4.74 15.37
N ALA A 52 -11.71 3.61 14.82
CA ALA A 52 -11.37 2.26 15.28
C ALA A 52 -10.21 1.71 14.45
N ARG A 53 -8.97 2.09 14.78
CA ARG A 53 -7.76 1.59 14.12
C ARG A 53 -7.47 0.15 14.54
N LEU A 54 -7.12 -0.71 13.59
CA LEU A 54 -6.85 -2.14 13.87
C LEU A 54 -5.59 -2.37 14.71
N ILE A 55 -4.73 -1.36 14.90
CA ILE A 55 -3.63 -1.41 15.86
C ILE A 55 -4.13 -1.35 17.32
N GLN A 56 -5.34 -0.86 17.55
CA GLN A 56 -5.97 -0.82 18.88
C GLN A 56 -6.50 -2.23 19.23
N PRO A 57 -6.18 -2.78 20.41
CA PRO A 57 -6.52 -4.17 20.77
C PRO A 57 -8.04 -4.46 20.70
N GLU A 58 -8.90 -3.50 21.08
CA GLU A 58 -10.35 -3.66 21.02
C GLU A 58 -10.86 -3.73 19.59
N ALA A 59 -10.42 -2.83 18.71
CA ALA A 59 -10.77 -2.84 17.30
C ALA A 59 -10.28 -4.12 16.61
N ALA A 60 -9.04 -4.55 16.91
CA ALA A 60 -8.48 -5.80 16.40
C ALA A 60 -9.31 -7.02 16.82
N ARG A 61 -9.72 -7.11 18.09
CA ARG A 61 -10.58 -8.21 18.58
C ARG A 61 -11.92 -8.25 17.87
N ARG A 62 -12.57 -7.11 17.69
CA ARG A 62 -13.86 -7.02 16.98
C ARG A 62 -13.71 -7.37 15.51
N TRP A 63 -12.65 -6.90 14.85
CA TRP A 63 -12.33 -7.26 13.47
C TRP A 63 -12.09 -8.77 13.32
N ALA A 64 -11.37 -9.36 14.27
CA ALA A 64 -11.06 -10.79 14.27
C ALA A 64 -12.31 -11.69 14.29
N THR A 65 -13.46 -11.20 14.75
CA THR A 65 -14.70 -11.99 14.73
C THR A 65 -15.19 -12.34 13.31
N MET A 66 -14.71 -11.64 12.29
CA MET A 66 -15.02 -11.96 10.89
C MET A 66 -14.00 -12.94 10.26
N LYS A 67 -12.87 -13.19 10.93
CA LYS A 67 -11.83 -14.08 10.42
C LYS A 67 -12.23 -15.54 10.64
N PRO A 68 -12.43 -16.32 9.59
CA PRO A 68 -12.61 -17.75 9.74
C PRO A 68 -11.26 -18.45 9.97
N ASP A 69 -11.31 -19.76 10.27
CA ASP A 69 -10.12 -20.59 10.45
C ASP A 69 -9.21 -20.51 9.20
N GLY A 70 -7.90 -20.41 9.43
CA GLY A 70 -6.89 -20.29 8.39
C GLY A 70 -6.71 -18.86 7.83
N ALA A 71 -7.47 -17.87 8.31
CA ALA A 71 -7.34 -16.49 7.84
C ALA A 71 -5.96 -15.90 8.14
N ASP A 72 -5.47 -16.05 9.35
CA ASP A 72 -4.17 -15.48 9.76
C ASP A 72 -3.00 -16.10 9.00
N GLU A 73 -3.07 -17.41 8.67
CA GLU A 73 -2.08 -18.08 7.83
C GLU A 73 -2.08 -17.51 6.41
N LEU A 74 -3.26 -17.41 5.77
CA LEU A 74 -3.40 -16.85 4.44
C LEU A 74 -2.90 -15.39 4.38
N LEU A 75 -3.30 -14.57 5.36
CA LEU A 75 -2.92 -13.16 5.39
C LEU A 75 -1.42 -12.97 5.65
N GLY A 76 -0.85 -13.79 6.54
CA GLY A 76 0.57 -13.75 6.89
C GLY A 76 1.50 -14.23 5.77
N SER A 77 1.04 -15.16 4.90
CA SER A 77 1.85 -15.72 3.82
C SER A 77 2.01 -14.76 2.62
N ARG A 78 1.07 -13.84 2.40
CA ARG A 78 0.99 -13.01 1.16
C ARG A 78 2.28 -12.28 0.81
N ARG A 79 2.94 -11.65 1.79
CA ARG A 79 4.20 -10.93 1.54
C ARG A 79 5.29 -11.87 0.98
N ALA A 80 5.44 -13.05 1.57
CA ALA A 80 6.42 -14.04 1.13
C ALA A 80 6.05 -14.64 -0.24
N GLU A 81 4.77 -14.89 -0.50
CA GLU A 81 4.28 -15.37 -1.80
C GLU A 81 4.59 -14.37 -2.93
N HIS A 82 4.53 -13.07 -2.64
CA HIS A 82 4.93 -12.04 -3.59
C HIS A 82 6.45 -11.82 -3.68
N GLY A 83 7.25 -12.55 -2.89
CA GLY A 83 8.71 -12.38 -2.84
C GLY A 83 9.14 -11.00 -2.34
N ALA A 84 8.28 -10.31 -1.58
CA ALA A 84 8.56 -8.97 -1.10
C ALA A 84 9.40 -8.98 0.17
N THR A 85 10.46 -8.17 0.18
CA THR A 85 11.29 -7.91 1.36
C THR A 85 10.90 -6.61 2.06
N VAL A 86 10.04 -5.81 1.45
CA VAL A 86 9.59 -4.51 1.95
C VAL A 86 8.07 -4.50 2.06
N THR A 87 7.57 -4.08 3.22
CA THR A 87 6.18 -3.66 3.42
C THR A 87 6.15 -2.15 3.60
N ILE A 88 5.25 -1.44 2.92
CA ILE A 88 5.11 0.02 3.02
C ILE A 88 3.71 0.41 3.48
N GLU A 89 3.64 1.39 4.38
CA GLU A 89 2.39 1.97 4.89
C GLU A 89 2.45 3.50 4.98
N GLY A 90 1.28 4.11 5.11
CA GLY A 90 1.17 5.52 5.51
C GLY A 90 1.14 5.67 7.03
N SER A 91 1.66 6.79 7.55
CA SER A 91 1.72 7.06 9.00
C SER A 91 0.35 7.18 9.68
N GLY A 92 -0.75 7.33 8.91
CA GLY A 92 -2.10 7.50 9.46
C GLY A 92 -2.58 6.39 10.40
N SER A 93 -2.08 5.15 10.21
CA SER A 93 -2.42 4.01 11.09
C SER A 93 -1.77 4.11 12.47
N PHE A 94 -0.68 4.88 12.61
CA PHE A 94 0.18 4.94 13.80
C PHE A 94 0.04 6.24 14.59
N VAL A 95 -0.61 7.27 14.02
CA VAL A 95 -0.81 8.55 14.69
C VAL A 95 -2.03 8.47 15.60
N ASP A 96 -1.87 8.82 16.86
CA ASP A 96 -2.98 9.09 17.77
C ASP A 96 -3.41 10.55 17.63
N ASP A 97 -4.49 10.80 16.87
CA ASP A 97 -4.98 12.17 16.63
C ASP A 97 -5.59 12.82 17.88
N ASP A 98 -5.99 12.02 18.87
CA ASP A 98 -6.54 12.48 20.16
C ASP A 98 -5.46 12.51 21.27
N GLY A 99 -4.27 11.98 20.98
CA GLY A 99 -3.15 11.95 21.90
C GLY A 99 -2.41 13.29 22.00
N PRO A 100 -1.54 13.44 23.02
CA PRO A 100 -0.69 14.62 23.12
C PRO A 100 0.27 14.68 21.93
N PRO A 101 0.61 15.90 21.45
CA PRO A 101 1.61 16.04 20.40
C PRO A 101 2.94 15.44 20.85
N ILE A 102 3.64 14.80 19.90
CA ILE A 102 4.98 14.28 20.14
C ILE A 102 5.95 15.41 20.56
N VAL A 103 6.72 15.19 21.63
CA VAL A 103 7.76 16.12 22.07
C VAL A 103 9.04 15.84 21.28
N LEU A 104 9.41 16.76 20.42
CA LEU A 104 10.60 16.63 19.59
C LEU A 104 11.84 17.20 20.30
N PRO A 105 13.01 16.54 20.21
CA PRO A 105 14.26 17.08 20.71
C PRO A 105 14.71 18.30 19.91
N ASN A 106 15.57 19.12 20.50
CA ASN A 106 16.28 20.15 19.76
C ASN A 106 17.30 19.45 18.82
N PRO A 107 17.40 19.92 17.56
CA PRO A 107 18.43 19.39 16.66
C PRO A 107 19.84 19.64 17.19
N GLU A 108 20.65 18.60 17.28
CA GLU A 108 22.05 18.69 17.67
C GLU A 108 22.99 18.74 16.46
N LEU A 109 22.54 18.23 15.32
CA LEU A 109 23.30 18.21 14.07
C LEU A 109 22.84 19.31 13.13
N PRO A 110 23.71 19.78 12.21
CA PRO A 110 23.34 20.72 11.15
C PRO A 110 22.23 20.15 10.28
N GLU A 111 21.34 21.02 9.76
CA GLU A 111 20.27 20.62 8.87
C GLU A 111 20.78 19.80 7.68
N SER A 112 21.89 20.23 7.06
CA SER A 112 22.49 19.52 5.92
C SER A 112 22.90 18.06 6.24
N GLU A 113 23.15 17.75 7.52
CA GLU A 113 23.41 16.39 7.96
C GLU A 113 22.12 15.62 8.30
N LEU A 114 21.17 16.27 8.97
CA LEU A 114 19.89 15.68 9.32
C LEU A 114 19.08 15.30 8.07
N ARG A 115 19.19 16.05 6.97
CA ARG A 115 18.49 15.77 5.71
C ARG A 115 19.09 14.63 4.89
N ARG A 116 20.26 14.09 5.26
CA ARG A 116 20.84 12.94 4.55
C ARG A 116 20.11 11.66 4.86
N ASP A 117 20.03 10.77 3.89
CA ASP A 117 19.55 9.42 4.07
C ASP A 117 20.39 8.66 5.11
N VAL A 118 19.75 7.92 6.01
CA VAL A 118 20.40 7.22 7.12
C VAL A 118 19.91 5.79 7.22
N ILE A 119 20.85 4.84 7.18
CA ILE A 119 20.58 3.39 7.32
C ILE A 119 21.56 2.83 8.36
N PRO A 120 21.28 2.97 9.66
CA PRO A 120 22.20 2.51 10.72
C PRO A 120 22.24 0.99 10.86
N ARG A 121 21.17 0.29 10.47
CA ARG A 121 21.03 -1.16 10.58
C ARG A 121 20.37 -1.72 9.33
N ARG A 122 20.75 -2.95 8.96
CA ARG A 122 20.13 -3.71 7.86
C ARG A 122 19.70 -5.08 8.33
N THR A 123 18.49 -5.46 7.98
CA THR A 123 17.90 -6.77 8.23
C THR A 123 17.31 -7.33 6.93
N PRO A 124 16.96 -8.62 6.87
CA PRO A 124 16.37 -9.21 5.67
C PRO A 124 15.06 -8.56 5.22
N LEU A 125 14.27 -8.02 6.16
CA LEU A 125 12.97 -7.43 5.91
C LEU A 125 12.94 -5.97 6.35
N TRP A 126 12.06 -5.21 5.70
CA TRP A 126 11.88 -3.79 5.97
C TRP A 126 10.41 -3.46 6.17
N PHE A 127 10.13 -2.73 7.22
CA PHE A 127 8.86 -2.07 7.45
C PHE A 127 9.06 -0.58 7.18
N VAL A 128 8.44 -0.07 6.12
CA VAL A 128 8.60 1.31 5.67
C VAL A 128 7.34 2.09 5.94
N VAL A 129 7.47 3.28 6.52
CA VAL A 129 6.32 4.16 6.76
C VAL A 129 6.58 5.55 6.19
N ALA A 130 5.64 6.05 5.38
CA ALA A 130 5.68 7.43 4.87
C ALA A 130 5.09 8.40 5.92
N ASP A 131 5.95 9.25 6.50
CA ASP A 131 5.56 10.24 7.50
C ASP A 131 6.15 11.63 7.21
N SER A 132 5.55 12.35 6.28
CA SER A 132 5.98 13.69 5.89
C SER A 132 5.98 14.69 7.05
N ARG A 133 5.09 14.51 8.04
CA ARG A 133 4.87 15.46 9.13
C ARG A 133 5.63 15.13 10.41
N GLY A 134 6.22 13.95 10.50
CA GLY A 134 6.95 13.53 11.68
C GLY A 134 6.08 13.46 12.95
N ARG A 135 4.94 12.73 12.88
CA ARG A 135 3.95 12.71 13.96
C ARG A 135 3.92 11.43 14.78
N VAL A 136 4.63 10.41 14.34
CA VAL A 136 4.59 9.10 15.01
C VAL A 136 5.68 9.01 16.07
N ASP A 137 5.29 8.75 17.32
CA ASP A 137 6.24 8.35 18.36
C ASP A 137 6.48 6.84 18.29
N TRP A 138 7.62 6.49 17.72
CA TRP A 138 7.97 5.10 17.48
C TRP A 138 8.41 4.37 18.74
N SER A 139 7.61 3.41 19.20
CA SER A 139 8.00 2.42 20.20
C SER A 139 8.71 1.21 19.58
N PHE A 140 8.35 0.84 18.35
CA PHE A 140 9.05 -0.17 17.56
C PHE A 140 10.16 0.48 16.73
N THR A 141 11.38 -0.01 16.85
CA THR A 141 12.54 0.48 16.07
C THR A 141 13.14 -0.57 15.15
N GLY A 142 12.53 -1.76 15.13
CA GLY A 142 12.98 -2.95 14.41
C GLY A 142 13.39 -4.07 15.36
N ASP A 143 13.58 -5.27 14.80
CA ASP A 143 14.05 -6.46 15.48
C ASP A 143 15.15 -7.16 14.65
N ASP A 144 15.52 -8.40 14.96
CA ASP A 144 16.60 -9.13 14.27
C ASP A 144 16.23 -9.52 12.84
N THR A 145 14.96 -9.46 12.46
CA THR A 145 14.46 -9.83 11.15
C THR A 145 13.98 -8.65 10.31
N THR A 146 13.47 -7.60 10.96
CA THR A 146 12.81 -6.47 10.32
C THR A 146 13.35 -5.14 10.82
N SER A 147 13.83 -4.29 9.95
CA SER A 147 14.20 -2.90 10.25
C SER A 147 13.06 -1.95 9.94
N LEU A 148 12.86 -0.95 10.80
CA LEU A 148 11.98 0.18 10.53
C LEU A 148 12.70 1.23 9.70
N LEU A 149 12.03 1.75 8.67
CA LEU A 149 12.50 2.85 7.84
C LEU A 149 11.38 3.87 7.66
N ILE A 150 11.69 5.15 7.83
CA ILE A 150 10.73 6.23 7.62
C ILE A 150 11.06 6.98 6.33
N LEU A 151 10.09 7.10 5.43
CA LEU A 151 10.17 8.07 4.35
C LEU A 151 9.77 9.43 4.89
N VAL A 152 10.68 10.37 4.80
CA VAL A 152 10.52 11.77 5.21
C VAL A 152 10.66 12.71 4.01
N CYS A 153 10.43 14.00 4.19
CA CYS A 153 10.62 15.01 3.14
C CYS A 153 11.35 16.24 3.70
N ASP A 154 11.67 17.19 2.84
CA ASP A 154 12.37 18.41 3.27
C ASP A 154 11.55 19.26 4.27
N ALA A 155 10.22 19.17 4.24
CA ALA A 155 9.37 19.85 5.21
C ALA A 155 9.25 19.12 6.56
N THR A 156 9.76 17.90 6.69
CA THR A 156 9.73 17.15 7.96
C THR A 156 10.55 17.89 9.01
N PRO A 157 10.02 18.10 10.25
CA PRO A 157 10.72 18.83 11.31
C PRO A 157 12.09 18.27 11.63
N LEU A 158 13.10 19.13 11.76
CA LEU A 158 14.48 18.71 12.09
C LEU A 158 14.57 17.97 13.42
N GLY A 159 13.77 18.36 14.43
CA GLY A 159 13.69 17.64 15.70
C GLY A 159 13.18 16.21 15.53
N TYR A 160 12.33 15.95 14.53
CA TYR A 160 11.91 14.58 14.25
C TYR A 160 13.02 13.76 13.61
N LEU A 161 13.79 14.34 12.71
CA LEU A 161 14.97 13.67 12.14
C LEU A 161 16.02 13.36 13.20
N GLN A 162 16.21 14.28 14.16
CA GLN A 162 17.06 14.04 15.32
C GLN A 162 16.53 12.87 16.16
N LEU A 163 15.22 12.84 16.46
CA LEU A 163 14.58 11.75 17.18
C LEU A 163 14.77 10.39 16.51
N LEU A 164 14.65 10.32 15.18
CA LEU A 164 14.88 9.09 14.43
C LEU A 164 16.33 8.61 14.56
N ARG A 165 17.29 9.54 14.51
CA ARG A 165 18.71 9.22 14.72
C ARG A 165 18.99 8.73 16.14
N ASP A 166 18.46 9.41 17.14
CA ASP A 166 18.64 9.06 18.55
C ASP A 166 18.08 7.66 18.85
N LYS A 167 16.98 7.29 18.18
CA LYS A 167 16.37 5.96 18.26
C LYS A 167 17.04 4.91 17.36
N GLY A 168 18.02 5.29 16.54
CA GLY A 168 18.65 4.39 15.56
C GLY A 168 17.72 3.91 14.46
N ILE A 169 16.68 4.70 14.12
CA ILE A 169 15.72 4.39 13.09
C ILE A 169 16.24 4.89 11.74
N SER A 170 16.13 4.03 10.70
CA SER A 170 16.49 4.40 9.33
C SER A 170 15.49 5.40 8.75
N TYR A 171 15.99 6.33 7.93
CA TYR A 171 15.10 7.17 7.13
C TYR A 171 15.72 7.55 5.79
N LEU A 172 14.85 7.77 4.80
CA LEU A 172 15.18 8.28 3.47
C LEU A 172 14.40 9.56 3.23
N ASN A 173 15.08 10.61 2.78
CA ASN A 173 14.45 11.89 2.42
C ASN A 173 14.00 11.85 0.96
N ALA A 174 12.70 11.98 0.70
CA ALA A 174 12.10 11.92 -0.62
C ALA A 174 10.99 12.98 -0.74
N GLY A 175 11.18 13.95 -1.61
CA GLY A 175 10.24 15.05 -1.84
C GLY A 175 10.46 16.28 -0.98
N ARG A 176 9.72 17.35 -1.26
CA ARG A 176 9.91 18.68 -0.66
C ARG A 176 8.90 18.96 0.46
N GLU A 177 7.63 19.15 0.13
CA GLU A 177 6.57 19.51 1.08
C GLU A 177 5.89 18.28 1.70
N GLN A 178 5.86 17.21 0.94
CA GLN A 178 5.38 15.89 1.37
C GLN A 178 6.26 14.82 0.74
N VAL A 179 6.18 13.61 1.27
CA VAL A 179 6.87 12.46 0.69
C VAL A 179 6.42 12.27 -0.75
N ASP A 180 7.37 12.33 -1.68
CA ASP A 180 7.18 11.91 -3.06
C ASP A 180 7.29 10.40 -3.12
N LEU A 181 6.17 9.73 -3.40
CA LEU A 181 6.10 8.27 -3.37
C LEU A 181 6.92 7.62 -4.49
N GLU A 182 7.03 8.26 -5.65
CA GLU A 182 7.84 7.76 -6.78
C GLU A 182 9.33 7.82 -6.42
N GLU A 183 9.81 8.98 -5.92
CA GLU A 183 11.19 9.14 -5.44
C GLU A 183 11.46 8.19 -4.27
N GLY A 184 10.54 8.07 -3.32
CA GLY A 184 10.66 7.17 -2.17
C GLY A 184 10.81 5.71 -2.59
N LEU A 185 9.99 5.22 -3.53
CA LEU A 185 10.08 3.86 -4.06
C LEU A 185 11.38 3.64 -4.84
N ALA A 186 11.83 4.61 -5.63
CA ALA A 186 13.10 4.54 -6.33
C ALA A 186 14.29 4.43 -5.36
N LYS A 187 14.28 5.22 -4.27
CA LYS A 187 15.28 5.15 -3.20
C LYS A 187 15.23 3.83 -2.44
N ILE A 188 14.05 3.29 -2.16
CA ILE A 188 13.87 1.96 -1.56
C ILE A 188 14.50 0.90 -2.45
N ALA A 189 14.21 0.89 -3.75
CA ALA A 189 14.80 -0.06 -4.68
C ALA A 189 16.34 0.05 -4.71
N ALA A 190 16.86 1.26 -4.88
CA ALA A 190 18.31 1.50 -4.97
C ALA A 190 19.06 1.20 -3.66
N THR A 191 18.47 1.58 -2.50
CA THR A 191 19.15 1.49 -1.21
C THR A 191 19.01 0.10 -0.58
N LEU A 192 17.83 -0.52 -0.71
CA LEU A 192 17.52 -1.79 -0.06
C LEU A 192 17.62 -3.00 -1.01
N GLY A 193 17.76 -2.77 -2.32
CA GLY A 193 17.73 -3.84 -3.33
C GLY A 193 16.35 -4.46 -3.50
N ALA A 194 15.29 -3.71 -3.19
CA ALA A 194 13.92 -4.21 -3.23
C ALA A 194 13.40 -4.29 -4.68
N HIS A 195 13.05 -5.48 -5.13
CA HIS A 195 12.42 -5.70 -6.44
C HIS A 195 10.89 -5.69 -6.35
N THR A 196 10.34 -6.05 -5.19
CA THR A 196 8.91 -6.05 -4.92
C THR A 196 8.64 -5.40 -3.57
N VAL A 197 7.66 -4.52 -3.53
CA VAL A 197 7.15 -3.84 -2.34
C VAL A 197 5.67 -4.18 -2.17
N VAL A 198 5.28 -4.59 -0.98
CA VAL A 198 3.89 -4.81 -0.61
C VAL A 198 3.39 -3.59 0.16
N ALA A 199 2.29 -2.98 -0.29
CA ALA A 199 1.59 -1.94 0.45
C ALA A 199 0.41 -2.59 1.20
N ASP A 200 0.54 -2.72 2.53
CA ASP A 200 -0.51 -3.22 3.42
C ASP A 200 -0.99 -2.05 4.30
N SER A 201 -1.75 -1.15 3.72
CA SER A 201 -2.03 0.16 4.31
C SER A 201 -3.51 0.54 4.26
N GLY A 202 -3.84 1.67 4.89
CA GLY A 202 -5.18 2.26 4.83
C GLY A 202 -5.55 2.80 3.45
N GLY A 203 -6.85 2.92 3.19
CA GLY A 203 -7.38 3.30 1.88
C GLY A 203 -6.88 4.64 1.33
N THR A 204 -6.51 5.59 2.19
CA THR A 204 -5.94 6.88 1.77
C THR A 204 -4.55 6.72 1.14
N PHE A 205 -3.69 5.88 1.73
CA PHE A 205 -2.35 5.62 1.19
C PHE A 205 -2.43 4.76 -0.08
N ASN A 206 -3.31 3.74 -0.09
CA ASN A 206 -3.60 2.96 -1.28
C ASN A 206 -4.05 3.85 -2.45
N ALA A 207 -4.96 4.80 -2.18
CA ALA A 207 -5.42 5.76 -3.18
C ALA A 207 -4.31 6.67 -3.70
N ALA A 208 -3.39 7.11 -2.82
CA ALA A 208 -2.25 7.93 -3.22
C ALA A 208 -1.32 7.16 -4.19
N LEU A 209 -0.97 5.91 -3.87
CA LEU A 209 -0.16 5.05 -4.74
C LEU A 209 -0.84 4.79 -6.09
N LEU A 210 -2.14 4.44 -6.07
CA LEU A 210 -2.92 4.15 -7.28
C LEU A 210 -3.05 5.36 -8.20
N ARG A 211 -3.33 6.55 -7.62
CA ARG A 211 -3.47 7.80 -8.41
C ARG A 211 -2.15 8.29 -8.96
N ALA A 212 -1.05 8.00 -8.29
CA ALA A 212 0.29 8.27 -8.79
C ALA A 212 0.73 7.28 -9.90
N GLY A 213 -0.08 6.26 -10.21
CA GLY A 213 0.25 5.25 -11.22
C GLY A 213 1.41 4.33 -10.80
N LEU A 214 1.60 4.16 -9.49
CA LEU A 214 2.74 3.42 -8.92
C LEU A 214 2.40 1.96 -8.57
N VAL A 215 1.15 1.53 -8.76
CA VAL A 215 0.69 0.19 -8.38
C VAL A 215 0.61 -0.71 -9.61
N ASP A 216 1.19 -1.89 -9.50
CA ASP A 216 1.17 -2.93 -10.55
C ASP A 216 0.06 -3.96 -10.31
N GLU A 217 -0.14 -4.38 -9.06
CA GLU A 217 -1.14 -5.40 -8.70
C GLU A 217 -1.89 -5.02 -7.41
N ILE A 218 -3.08 -5.58 -7.29
CA ILE A 218 -3.91 -5.52 -6.09
C ILE A 218 -4.29 -6.94 -5.69
N ASP A 219 -4.04 -7.30 -4.43
CA ASP A 219 -4.34 -8.60 -3.84
C ASP A 219 -5.31 -8.38 -2.66
N VAL A 220 -6.56 -8.71 -2.86
CA VAL A 220 -7.62 -8.50 -1.88
C VAL A 220 -8.10 -9.82 -1.31
N VAL A 221 -8.15 -9.92 0.02
CA VAL A 221 -8.85 -10.99 0.73
C VAL A 221 -10.15 -10.45 1.31
N ILE A 222 -11.26 -10.98 0.86
CA ILE A 222 -12.60 -10.65 1.36
C ILE A 222 -12.98 -11.63 2.47
N LEU A 223 -13.16 -11.10 3.67
CA LEU A 223 -13.67 -11.85 4.81
C LEU A 223 -15.20 -11.98 4.75
N PRO A 224 -15.78 -13.08 5.23
CA PRO A 224 -17.23 -13.33 5.19
C PRO A 224 -17.97 -12.54 6.28
N GLY A 225 -17.95 -11.21 6.18
CA GLY A 225 -18.61 -10.31 7.12
C GLY A 225 -18.99 -8.98 6.48
N LEU A 226 -19.90 -8.25 7.13
CA LEU A 226 -20.38 -6.93 6.71
C LEU A 226 -20.14 -5.94 7.86
N ILE A 227 -19.75 -4.72 7.52
CA ILE A 227 -19.49 -3.65 8.50
C ILE A 227 -20.44 -2.47 8.27
N GLY A 228 -20.56 -2.00 7.03
CA GLY A 228 -21.39 -0.83 6.70
C GLY A 228 -20.79 0.49 7.17
N GLY A 229 -21.66 1.47 7.35
CA GLY A 229 -21.33 2.81 7.86
C GLY A 229 -20.88 3.79 6.79
N THR A 230 -21.49 4.99 6.79
CA THR A 230 -21.04 6.11 5.97
C THR A 230 -19.72 6.64 6.49
N GLY A 231 -18.71 6.77 5.61
CA GLY A 231 -17.37 7.25 6.00
C GLY A 231 -16.48 6.22 6.70
N THR A 232 -16.95 4.97 6.89
CA THR A 232 -16.05 3.88 7.29
C THR A 232 -15.02 3.64 6.22
N PRO A 233 -13.71 3.60 6.56
CA PRO A 233 -12.63 3.42 5.59
C PRO A 233 -12.79 2.19 4.71
N SER A 234 -12.47 2.35 3.44
CA SER A 234 -12.56 1.34 2.39
C SER A 234 -11.18 0.98 1.83
N ILE A 235 -11.14 -0.01 0.95
CA ILE A 235 -9.91 -0.46 0.26
C ILE A 235 -9.18 0.72 -0.40
N MET A 236 -9.94 1.71 -0.91
CA MET A 236 -9.43 2.89 -1.56
C MET A 236 -10.28 4.11 -1.17
N ASP A 237 -9.69 5.00 -0.40
CA ASP A 237 -10.30 6.26 0.04
C ASP A 237 -9.67 7.47 -0.69
N GLY A 238 -9.94 8.67 -0.19
CA GLY A 238 -9.40 9.93 -0.67
C GLY A 238 -10.44 10.76 -1.42
N ASN A 239 -9.99 11.72 -2.22
CA ASN A 239 -10.89 12.62 -2.93
C ASN A 239 -11.73 11.85 -3.97
N PRO A 240 -12.99 12.26 -4.21
CA PRO A 240 -13.79 11.72 -5.31
C PRO A 240 -13.09 11.89 -6.65
N LEU A 241 -13.45 11.06 -7.63
CA LEU A 241 -12.89 11.15 -9.00
C LEU A 241 -13.18 12.49 -9.70
N GLY A 242 -14.16 13.25 -9.20
CA GLY A 242 -14.61 14.46 -9.88
C GLY A 242 -15.38 14.17 -11.17
N SER A 243 -15.79 15.22 -11.87
CA SER A 243 -16.65 15.11 -13.06
C SER A 243 -15.95 14.56 -14.31
N THR A 244 -14.63 14.59 -14.36
CA THR A 244 -13.82 14.17 -15.52
C THR A 244 -12.92 12.97 -15.22
N GLY A 245 -12.82 12.56 -13.96
CA GLY A 245 -12.00 11.42 -13.55
C GLY A 245 -12.56 10.10 -14.06
N LEU A 246 -11.67 9.20 -14.48
CA LEU A 246 -12.03 7.86 -14.92
C LEU A 246 -11.70 6.83 -13.82
N PRO A 247 -12.50 5.76 -13.69
CA PRO A 247 -12.15 4.64 -12.84
C PRO A 247 -10.84 3.99 -13.29
N ILE A 248 -10.03 3.57 -12.33
CA ILE A 248 -8.81 2.79 -12.61
C ILE A 248 -9.23 1.41 -13.09
N ARG A 249 -8.76 1.03 -14.26
CA ARG A 249 -9.06 -0.28 -14.85
C ARG A 249 -8.14 -1.35 -14.30
N THR A 250 -8.68 -2.55 -14.14
CA THR A 250 -7.91 -3.71 -13.68
C THR A 250 -8.26 -4.94 -14.49
N GLU A 251 -7.34 -5.90 -14.53
CA GLU A 251 -7.50 -7.20 -15.18
C GLU A 251 -7.32 -8.30 -14.14
N LEU A 252 -8.25 -9.25 -14.09
CA LEU A 252 -8.18 -10.36 -13.16
C LEU A 252 -6.99 -11.28 -13.49
N ILE A 253 -6.13 -11.51 -12.51
CA ILE A 253 -5.02 -12.47 -12.58
C ILE A 253 -5.46 -13.82 -12.03
N ASP A 254 -6.08 -13.82 -10.84
CA ASP A 254 -6.46 -15.03 -10.12
C ASP A 254 -7.62 -14.77 -9.15
N ALA A 255 -8.42 -15.81 -8.89
CA ALA A 255 -9.48 -15.79 -7.89
C ALA A 255 -9.55 -17.15 -7.18
N GLN A 256 -9.48 -17.11 -5.85
CA GLN A 256 -9.50 -18.30 -4.99
C GLN A 256 -10.63 -18.19 -3.97
N ILE A 257 -11.32 -19.30 -3.74
CA ILE A 257 -12.33 -19.43 -2.70
C ILE A 257 -11.81 -20.45 -1.69
N THR A 258 -11.69 -20.04 -0.43
CA THR A 258 -11.29 -20.96 0.63
C THR A 258 -12.50 -21.81 1.10
N PRO A 259 -12.28 -23.01 1.64
CA PRO A 259 -13.35 -23.82 2.23
C PRO A 259 -14.10 -23.11 3.36
N THR A 260 -13.47 -22.13 3.99
CA THR A 260 -14.02 -21.36 5.12
C THR A 260 -14.72 -20.07 4.70
N GLY A 261 -14.91 -19.84 3.37
CA GLY A 261 -15.73 -18.76 2.83
C GLY A 261 -15.01 -17.45 2.56
N MET A 262 -13.67 -17.38 2.67
CA MET A 262 -12.91 -16.22 2.19
C MET A 262 -12.80 -16.27 0.67
N VAL A 263 -12.75 -15.09 0.05
CA VAL A 263 -12.45 -14.91 -1.38
C VAL A 263 -11.20 -14.08 -1.50
N ARG A 264 -10.15 -14.64 -2.12
CA ARG A 264 -8.95 -13.88 -2.50
C ARG A 264 -9.00 -13.60 -3.99
N THR A 265 -8.80 -12.36 -4.37
CA THR A 265 -8.71 -11.93 -5.77
C THR A 265 -7.44 -11.16 -6.00
N ARG A 266 -6.79 -11.42 -7.14
CA ARG A 266 -5.61 -10.67 -7.58
C ARG A 266 -5.90 -10.02 -8.92
N TYR A 267 -5.57 -8.75 -9.02
CA TYR A 267 -5.78 -7.95 -10.24
C TYR A 267 -4.49 -7.26 -10.64
N ARG A 268 -4.22 -7.21 -11.95
CA ARG A 268 -3.24 -6.30 -12.53
C ARG A 268 -3.89 -4.94 -12.71
N VAL A 269 -3.18 -3.86 -12.34
CA VAL A 269 -3.61 -2.49 -12.61
C VAL A 269 -3.23 -2.12 -14.03
N ILE A 270 -4.19 -1.63 -14.82
CA ILE A 270 -3.94 -1.16 -16.17
C ILE A 270 -3.64 0.32 -16.09
N ASN A 271 -2.36 0.65 -16.09
CA ASN A 271 -1.90 2.03 -16.21
C ASN A 271 -1.99 2.42 -17.68
N GLU A 272 -3.02 3.18 -18.06
CA GLU A 272 -3.05 3.78 -19.39
C GLU A 272 -1.89 4.76 -19.47
N SER A 273 -0.94 4.47 -20.35
CA SER A 273 0.26 5.30 -20.60
C SER A 273 -0.14 6.60 -21.30
N GLY A 274 -0.74 7.53 -20.53
CA GLY A 274 -0.86 8.93 -20.91
C GLY A 274 0.37 9.70 -20.37
N PRO A 275 0.78 10.80 -20.99
CA PRO A 275 1.95 11.54 -20.54
C PRO A 275 1.79 11.98 -19.08
N LYS A 276 2.69 11.51 -18.19
CA LYS A 276 2.75 11.78 -16.74
C LYS A 276 2.96 13.27 -16.37
N ALA A 277 2.80 14.22 -17.33
CA ALA A 277 3.24 15.61 -17.19
C ALA A 277 2.15 16.63 -16.84
N GLU A 278 0.84 16.31 -16.88
CA GLU A 278 -0.21 17.34 -16.76
C GLU A 278 -1.18 17.21 -15.57
N GLN A 279 -0.95 16.34 -14.62
CA GLN A 279 -1.83 16.25 -13.42
C GLN A 279 -1.19 16.81 -12.14
N ARG A 280 -0.25 17.76 -12.27
CA ARG A 280 0.24 18.57 -11.14
C ARG A 280 -0.46 19.92 -11.17
N VAL A 281 -1.67 20.02 -10.64
CA VAL A 281 -2.27 21.28 -10.14
C VAL A 281 -3.01 20.97 -8.83
#